data_cf99e4db1514bdb93c5f8c93de27b3e5
#
_entry.id   cf99e4db1514bdb93c5f8c93de27b3e5
#
_cell.length_a   1.000
_cell.length_b   1.000
_cell.length_c   1.000
_cell.angle_alpha   90.00
_cell.angle_beta   90.00
_cell.angle_gamma   90.00
#
_symmetry.space_group_name_H-M   'P 1'
#
loop_
_entity.id
_entity.type
_entity.pdbx_description
1 polymer ?
#
loop_
_entity_poly.entity_id
_entity_poly.type
_entity_poly.pdbx_seq_one_letter_code
_entity_poly.pdbx_strand_id
1 'polypeptide(L)'
;MKMPKVVLYANTDWYLFNFRLSFARKLRDAGFEVILLSPDGEYGPKLRDLGFRWHAVPMNRRSLNPLRELALVLWLARFFRREKPQLVHGFTIKSAVYGSFASKLAGVPARVNAVAGMGYVFTSRDLKARILKPVVRQVMRTALNGRDSILVLQNPDDIKLFEAARIVESKGIRLIKGSGVDLTRFKVREESPEDAVKPLRILLAARLVWDKGIEEYVEAARMLRRENRTVRFLLAGSPDDGNPASVSTAMVQGWVKEGLVEWLGHVSDMPKLFAEVDVMVLPSYREGLPKALIEAAGCALPLITTDAPGCREVVSESGVDGLQVPVRNAGALADAIRQLDDDRALARKLGLAAREKALKNFDERIVIEKTLAVYRELVPSIAIEGERREHAAPVGNLGDFHV
;
A
#
# COMPACT_ATOMS: atom_id res chain seq x y z
N MET A 1 34.65 7.05 -3.16
CA MET A 1 33.80 6.31 -4.15
C MET A 1 32.56 7.15 -4.44
N LYS A 2 32.03 7.13 -5.67
CA LYS A 2 30.79 7.87 -6.01
C LYS A 2 29.61 7.13 -5.37
N MET A 3 28.72 7.84 -4.65
CA MET A 3 27.53 7.23 -4.04
C MET A 3 26.66 6.55 -5.09
N PRO A 4 26.16 5.34 -4.85
CA PRO A 4 25.27 4.66 -5.80
C PRO A 4 23.97 5.42 -5.91
N LYS A 5 23.48 5.62 -7.14
CA LYS A 5 22.32 6.42 -7.44
C LYS A 5 21.09 5.55 -7.68
N VAL A 6 20.02 5.83 -6.97
CA VAL A 6 18.74 5.12 -7.09
C VAL A 6 17.62 6.11 -7.45
N VAL A 7 16.79 5.71 -8.40
CA VAL A 7 15.58 6.47 -8.78
C VAL A 7 14.36 5.76 -8.24
N LEU A 8 13.52 6.47 -7.46
CA LEU A 8 12.20 6.04 -7.04
C LEU A 8 11.15 6.78 -7.88
N TYR A 9 10.40 6.04 -8.69
CA TYR A 9 9.45 6.61 -9.66
C TYR A 9 8.02 6.17 -9.39
N ALA A 10 7.13 7.12 -9.13
CA ALA A 10 5.71 6.86 -8.87
C ALA A 10 4.80 7.72 -9.76
N ASN A 11 3.52 7.36 -9.80
CA ASN A 11 2.50 8.06 -10.58
C ASN A 11 1.92 9.30 -9.88
N THR A 12 2.32 9.60 -8.63
CA THR A 12 2.04 10.83 -7.89
C THR A 12 3.14 11.13 -6.87
N ASP A 13 3.36 12.40 -6.58
CA ASP A 13 4.19 12.89 -5.49
C ASP A 13 3.59 12.51 -4.12
N TRP A 14 2.25 12.54 -3.99
CA TRP A 14 1.52 12.06 -2.82
C TRP A 14 1.90 10.61 -2.46
N TYR A 15 2.01 9.73 -3.47
CA TYR A 15 2.40 8.33 -3.23
C TYR A 15 3.83 8.23 -2.69
N LEU A 16 4.77 9.00 -3.25
CA LEU A 16 6.15 9.04 -2.75
C LEU A 16 6.21 9.53 -1.31
N PHE A 17 5.48 10.59 -0.99
CA PHE A 17 5.46 11.19 0.33
C PHE A 17 4.84 10.27 1.38
N ASN A 18 3.65 9.71 1.09
CA ASN A 18 2.88 8.94 2.09
C ASN A 18 3.24 7.46 2.19
N PHE A 19 3.89 6.89 1.16
CA PHE A 19 4.18 5.45 1.12
C PHE A 19 5.65 5.11 0.93
N ARG A 20 6.50 6.05 0.51
CA ARG A 20 7.90 5.75 0.18
C ARG A 20 8.91 6.67 0.85
N LEU A 21 8.46 7.64 1.63
CA LEU A 21 9.35 8.59 2.30
C LEU A 21 10.29 7.91 3.30
N SER A 22 9.78 7.02 4.15
CA SER A 22 10.61 6.24 5.10
C SER A 22 11.65 5.40 4.37
N PHE A 23 11.26 4.73 3.29
CA PHE A 23 12.17 3.97 2.46
C PHE A 23 13.24 4.86 1.79
N ALA A 24 12.84 6.03 1.26
CA ALA A 24 13.78 6.98 0.67
C ALA A 24 14.80 7.52 1.71
N ARG A 25 14.34 7.78 2.94
CA ARG A 25 15.22 8.16 4.06
C ARG A 25 16.21 7.05 4.38
N LYS A 26 15.73 5.81 4.52
CA LYS A 26 16.60 4.66 4.80
C LYS A 26 17.66 4.43 3.71
N LEU A 27 17.31 4.62 2.43
CA LEU A 27 18.26 4.57 1.32
C LEU A 27 19.33 5.67 1.46
N ARG A 28 18.90 6.92 1.73
CA ARG A 28 19.82 8.05 1.92
C ARG A 28 20.78 7.78 3.10
N ASP A 29 20.24 7.30 4.22
CA ASP A 29 21.04 6.98 5.42
C ASP A 29 22.00 5.81 5.18
N ALA A 30 21.65 4.93 4.23
CA ALA A 30 22.53 3.84 3.77
C ALA A 30 23.54 4.29 2.68
N GLY A 31 23.69 5.59 2.44
CA GLY A 31 24.71 6.14 1.54
C GLY A 31 24.31 6.20 0.06
N PHE A 32 23.01 6.12 -0.26
CA PHE A 32 22.54 6.26 -1.64
C PHE A 32 22.23 7.71 -2.00
N GLU A 33 22.53 8.11 -3.22
CA GLU A 33 21.96 9.29 -3.84
C GLU A 33 20.54 8.96 -4.35
N VAL A 34 19.52 9.44 -3.66
CA VAL A 34 18.12 9.13 -3.96
C VAL A 34 17.49 10.23 -4.81
N ILE A 35 16.99 9.85 -5.98
CA ILE A 35 16.22 10.74 -6.88
C ILE A 35 14.76 10.28 -6.87
N LEU A 36 13.85 11.22 -6.61
CA LEU A 36 12.41 10.99 -6.59
C LEU A 36 11.79 11.54 -7.89
N LEU A 37 11.01 10.72 -8.60
CA LEU A 37 10.30 11.11 -9.82
C LEU A 37 8.80 10.90 -9.67
N SER A 38 8.02 11.91 -9.98
CA SER A 38 6.56 11.82 -10.10
C SER A 38 6.02 12.96 -10.96
N PRO A 39 4.77 12.92 -11.42
CA PRO A 39 4.10 14.14 -11.88
C PRO A 39 4.16 15.24 -10.83
N ASP A 40 4.01 16.48 -11.31
CA ASP A 40 3.91 17.65 -10.44
C ASP A 40 2.66 17.60 -9.55
N GLY A 41 2.80 18.10 -8.31
CA GLY A 41 1.74 18.14 -7.34
C GLY A 41 2.16 18.81 -6.03
N GLU A 42 1.27 18.81 -5.06
CA GLU A 42 1.41 19.52 -3.78
C GLU A 42 2.58 19.01 -2.90
N TYR A 43 2.94 17.72 -3.06
CA TYR A 43 3.95 17.06 -2.21
C TYR A 43 5.38 17.13 -2.79
N GLY A 44 5.53 17.48 -4.07
CA GLY A 44 6.84 17.65 -4.70
C GLY A 44 7.73 18.67 -4.00
N PRO A 45 7.25 19.90 -3.75
CA PRO A 45 7.97 20.89 -2.94
C PRO A 45 8.33 20.38 -1.54
N LYS A 46 7.39 19.73 -0.83
CA LYS A 46 7.62 19.15 0.50
C LYS A 46 8.74 18.09 0.50
N LEU A 47 8.86 17.29 -0.59
CA LEU A 47 9.96 16.34 -0.74
C LEU A 47 11.31 17.05 -0.91
N ARG A 48 11.36 18.18 -1.63
CA ARG A 48 12.59 19.00 -1.75
C ARG A 48 12.98 19.63 -0.43
N ASP A 49 12.02 20.16 0.33
CA ASP A 49 12.26 20.74 1.66
C ASP A 49 12.85 19.72 2.65
N LEU A 50 12.53 18.43 2.45
CA LEU A 50 13.11 17.31 3.18
C LEU A 50 14.52 16.90 2.68
N GLY A 51 15.08 17.65 1.72
CA GLY A 51 16.42 17.45 1.16
C GLY A 51 16.52 16.37 0.08
N PHE A 52 15.42 15.93 -0.52
CA PHE A 52 15.46 15.00 -1.63
C PHE A 52 15.56 15.68 -2.99
N ARG A 53 16.28 15.09 -3.91
CA ARG A 53 16.28 15.48 -5.33
C ARG A 53 14.98 15.01 -5.99
N TRP A 54 13.94 15.81 -5.95
CA TRP A 54 12.68 15.51 -6.62
C TRP A 54 12.59 16.25 -7.96
N HIS A 55 12.12 15.56 -9.01
CA HIS A 55 11.89 16.11 -10.35
C HIS A 55 10.47 15.77 -10.82
N ALA A 56 9.80 16.77 -11.37
CA ALA A 56 8.51 16.62 -12.02
C ALA A 56 8.66 15.86 -13.35
N VAL A 57 7.79 14.88 -13.58
CA VAL A 57 7.73 14.07 -14.80
C VAL A 57 6.50 14.48 -15.62
N PRO A 58 6.59 14.68 -16.93
CA PRO A 58 5.46 15.08 -17.78
C PRO A 58 4.51 13.89 -18.02
N MET A 59 3.99 13.29 -16.97
CA MET A 59 3.08 12.14 -17.02
C MET A 59 1.65 12.55 -16.70
N ASN A 60 0.73 12.23 -17.61
CA ASN A 60 -0.69 12.27 -17.31
C ASN A 60 -1.15 10.88 -16.87
N ARG A 61 -1.62 10.76 -15.60
CA ARG A 61 -2.03 9.48 -15.00
C ARG A 61 -3.10 8.73 -15.78
N ARG A 62 -4.03 9.46 -16.40
CA ARG A 62 -5.22 8.93 -17.08
C ARG A 62 -5.06 8.84 -18.60
N SER A 63 -4.01 9.41 -19.18
CA SER A 63 -3.77 9.35 -20.62
C SER A 63 -3.52 7.92 -21.09
N LEU A 64 -4.12 7.58 -22.22
CA LEU A 64 -3.85 6.37 -23.01
C LEU A 64 -3.37 6.74 -24.43
N ASN A 65 -3.01 8.00 -24.66
CA ASN A 65 -2.54 8.48 -25.96
C ASN A 65 -1.14 7.93 -26.27
N PRO A 66 -0.95 7.07 -27.29
CA PRO A 66 0.32 6.38 -27.54
C PRO A 66 1.50 7.34 -27.78
N LEU A 67 1.26 8.46 -28.44
CA LEU A 67 2.31 9.44 -28.75
C LEU A 67 2.80 10.14 -27.48
N ARG A 68 1.89 10.51 -26.58
CA ARG A 68 2.24 11.09 -25.29
C ARG A 68 2.99 10.10 -24.41
N GLU A 69 2.56 8.84 -24.41
CA GLU A 69 3.22 7.79 -23.64
C GLU A 69 4.62 7.47 -24.19
N LEU A 70 4.80 7.48 -25.52
CA LEU A 70 6.11 7.34 -26.15
C LEU A 70 7.02 8.54 -25.80
N ALA A 71 6.50 9.76 -25.87
CA ALA A 71 7.25 10.96 -25.49
C ALA A 71 7.71 10.90 -24.03
N LEU A 72 6.85 10.41 -23.12
CA LEU A 72 7.19 10.18 -21.71
C LEU A 72 8.34 9.17 -21.57
N VAL A 73 8.27 8.03 -22.25
CA VAL A 73 9.35 7.01 -22.20
C VAL A 73 10.67 7.57 -22.72
N LEU A 74 10.65 8.34 -23.80
CA LEU A 74 11.85 8.98 -24.34
C LEU A 74 12.41 10.06 -23.41
N TRP A 75 11.55 10.84 -22.76
CA TRP A 75 11.96 11.82 -21.75
C TRP A 75 12.65 11.12 -20.56
N LEU A 76 12.02 10.07 -20.02
CA LEU A 76 12.61 9.25 -18.93
C LEU A 76 13.94 8.62 -19.37
N ALA A 77 14.04 8.09 -20.58
CA ALA A 77 15.28 7.50 -21.07
C ALA A 77 16.42 8.53 -21.17
N ARG A 78 16.13 9.77 -21.65
CA ARG A 78 17.10 10.86 -21.64
C ARG A 78 17.52 11.24 -20.23
N PHE A 79 16.56 11.31 -19.30
CA PHE A 79 16.82 11.59 -17.89
C PHE A 79 17.72 10.52 -17.28
N PHE A 80 17.43 9.23 -17.47
CA PHE A 80 18.24 8.14 -16.92
C PHE A 80 19.65 8.08 -17.57
N ARG A 81 19.80 8.38 -18.86
CA ARG A 81 21.12 8.49 -19.50
C ARG A 81 21.97 9.59 -18.90
N ARG A 82 21.36 10.73 -18.54
CA ARG A 82 22.04 11.86 -17.89
C ARG A 82 22.42 11.54 -16.44
N GLU A 83 21.47 11.01 -15.68
CA GLU A 83 21.67 10.74 -14.25
C GLU A 83 22.48 9.46 -13.98
N LYS A 84 22.45 8.48 -14.89
CA LYS A 84 23.14 7.19 -14.81
C LYS A 84 22.86 6.45 -13.50
N PRO A 85 21.57 6.20 -13.13
CA PRO A 85 21.27 5.46 -11.93
C PRO A 85 21.69 4.00 -12.05
N GLN A 86 22.09 3.39 -10.95
CA GLN A 86 22.35 1.95 -10.86
C GLN A 86 21.06 1.16 -10.80
N LEU A 87 19.99 1.75 -10.25
CA LEU A 87 18.71 1.08 -10.10
C LEU A 87 17.55 2.09 -10.27
N VAL A 88 16.50 1.63 -10.96
CA VAL A 88 15.20 2.34 -11.03
C VAL A 88 14.14 1.47 -10.37
N HIS A 89 13.44 2.01 -9.37
CA HIS A 89 12.31 1.36 -8.71
C HIS A 89 11.01 2.08 -9.09
N GLY A 90 10.22 1.43 -9.94
CA GLY A 90 8.92 1.91 -10.40
C GLY A 90 7.79 1.46 -9.47
N PHE A 91 6.93 2.38 -9.06
CA PHE A 91 5.75 2.10 -8.25
C PHE A 91 4.48 2.35 -9.03
N THR A 92 3.50 1.45 -8.93
CA THR A 92 2.28 1.40 -9.75
C THR A 92 2.53 0.97 -11.19
N ILE A 93 1.50 0.44 -11.85
CA ILE A 93 1.63 -0.19 -13.19
C ILE A 93 2.26 0.75 -14.21
N LYS A 94 1.77 2.00 -14.30
CA LYS A 94 2.21 2.94 -15.32
C LYS A 94 3.68 3.32 -15.14
N SER A 95 4.10 3.63 -13.91
CA SER A 95 5.48 3.95 -13.59
C SER A 95 6.41 2.74 -13.74
N ALA A 96 5.97 1.55 -13.36
CA ALA A 96 6.71 0.31 -13.53
C ALA A 96 6.97 0.00 -15.01
N VAL A 97 5.93 0.06 -15.85
CA VAL A 97 6.04 -0.25 -17.28
C VAL A 97 6.91 0.77 -18.02
N TYR A 98 6.61 2.06 -17.88
CA TYR A 98 7.33 3.10 -18.62
C TYR A 98 8.74 3.34 -18.07
N GLY A 99 8.90 3.25 -16.74
CA GLY A 99 10.21 3.27 -16.11
C GLY A 99 11.11 2.12 -16.59
N SER A 100 10.53 0.92 -16.74
CA SER A 100 11.25 -0.25 -17.26
C SER A 100 11.66 -0.11 -18.72
N PHE A 101 10.78 0.38 -19.60
CA PHE A 101 11.14 0.66 -20.99
C PHE A 101 12.24 1.73 -21.08
N ALA A 102 12.09 2.83 -20.36
CA ALA A 102 13.08 3.89 -20.32
C ALA A 102 14.43 3.42 -19.78
N SER A 103 14.42 2.58 -18.75
CA SER A 103 15.63 1.96 -18.18
C SER A 103 16.36 1.07 -19.18
N LYS A 104 15.62 0.22 -19.92
CA LYS A 104 16.18 -0.61 -20.99
C LYS A 104 16.84 0.25 -22.08
N LEU A 105 16.15 1.31 -22.54
CA LEU A 105 16.67 2.25 -23.53
C LEU A 105 17.90 3.05 -23.05
N ALA A 106 17.98 3.31 -21.74
CA ALA A 106 19.07 4.06 -21.14
C ALA A 106 20.25 3.20 -20.67
N GLY A 107 20.12 1.86 -20.70
CA GLY A 107 21.14 0.94 -20.19
C GLY A 107 21.27 0.95 -18.67
N VAL A 108 20.17 1.18 -17.95
CA VAL A 108 20.16 1.10 -16.47
C VAL A 108 20.37 -0.34 -16.04
N PRO A 109 21.35 -0.63 -15.14
CA PRO A 109 21.71 -1.99 -14.78
C PRO A 109 20.59 -2.79 -14.13
N ALA A 110 19.79 -2.17 -13.24
CA ALA A 110 18.78 -2.89 -12.47
C ALA A 110 17.42 -2.18 -12.41
N ARG A 111 16.36 -2.98 -12.37
CA ARG A 111 14.97 -2.50 -12.26
C ARG A 111 14.21 -3.28 -11.22
N VAL A 112 13.55 -2.56 -10.32
CA VAL A 112 12.55 -3.10 -9.40
C VAL A 112 11.21 -2.48 -9.71
N ASN A 113 10.16 -3.28 -9.76
CA ASN A 113 8.83 -2.84 -10.12
C ASN A 113 7.84 -3.28 -9.05
N ALA A 114 7.29 -2.37 -8.26
CA ALA A 114 6.30 -2.67 -7.26
C ALA A 114 4.89 -2.33 -7.77
N VAL A 115 4.08 -3.35 -7.95
CA VAL A 115 2.72 -3.22 -8.47
C VAL A 115 1.71 -3.72 -7.44
N ALA A 116 0.77 -2.86 -7.07
CA ALA A 116 -0.36 -3.20 -6.22
C ALA A 116 -1.60 -3.42 -7.10
N GLY A 117 -1.97 -4.70 -7.29
CA GLY A 117 -3.08 -5.10 -8.14
C GLY A 117 -2.79 -5.01 -9.65
N MET A 118 -3.56 -5.74 -10.45
CA MET A 118 -3.36 -5.81 -11.91
C MET A 118 -3.99 -4.65 -12.70
N GLY A 119 -4.71 -3.77 -12.04
CA GLY A 119 -5.43 -2.66 -12.68
C GLY A 119 -6.69 -3.09 -13.45
N TYR A 120 -7.48 -2.09 -13.85
CA TYR A 120 -8.79 -2.24 -14.48
C TYR A 120 -8.84 -3.23 -15.65
N VAL A 121 -7.84 -3.22 -16.54
CA VAL A 121 -7.83 -4.04 -17.77
C VAL A 121 -7.90 -5.54 -17.47
N PHE A 122 -7.35 -5.98 -16.35
CA PHE A 122 -7.33 -7.41 -15.98
C PHE A 122 -8.49 -7.80 -15.05
N THR A 123 -9.08 -6.85 -14.36
CA THR A 123 -10.16 -7.09 -13.38
C THR A 123 -11.55 -6.81 -13.95
N SER A 124 -11.67 -5.93 -14.96
CA SER A 124 -12.94 -5.62 -15.62
C SER A 124 -13.39 -6.74 -16.57
N ARG A 125 -14.72 -6.93 -16.65
CA ARG A 125 -15.37 -7.83 -17.62
C ARG A 125 -15.82 -7.11 -18.89
N ASP A 126 -15.60 -5.82 -19.02
CA ASP A 126 -16.03 -5.01 -20.16
C ASP A 126 -15.37 -5.46 -21.47
N LEU A 127 -16.10 -5.30 -22.57
CA LEU A 127 -15.61 -5.67 -23.91
C LEU A 127 -14.31 -4.93 -24.27
N LYS A 128 -14.21 -3.64 -23.91
CA LYS A 128 -12.98 -2.83 -24.11
C LYS A 128 -11.80 -3.42 -23.37
N ALA A 129 -11.97 -3.82 -22.10
CA ALA A 129 -10.93 -4.46 -21.32
C ALA A 129 -10.50 -5.80 -21.93
N ARG A 130 -11.45 -6.60 -22.43
CA ARG A 130 -11.17 -7.90 -23.10
C ARG A 130 -10.31 -7.71 -24.35
N ILE A 131 -10.61 -6.72 -25.19
CA ILE A 131 -9.86 -6.43 -26.41
C ILE A 131 -8.44 -5.91 -26.10
N LEU A 132 -8.31 -5.04 -25.08
CA LEU A 132 -7.02 -4.46 -24.68
C LEU A 132 -6.12 -5.43 -23.90
N LYS A 133 -6.70 -6.42 -23.24
CA LYS A 133 -5.97 -7.34 -22.36
C LYS A 133 -4.75 -8.02 -23.01
N PRO A 134 -4.80 -8.59 -24.24
CA PRO A 134 -3.64 -9.21 -24.88
C PRO A 134 -2.52 -8.20 -25.16
N VAL A 135 -2.88 -7.00 -25.60
CA VAL A 135 -1.91 -5.93 -25.88
C VAL A 135 -1.23 -5.47 -24.58
N VAL A 136 -2.02 -5.15 -23.56
CA VAL A 136 -1.49 -4.73 -22.27
C VAL A 136 -0.63 -5.82 -21.63
N ARG A 137 -1.05 -7.09 -21.73
CA ARG A 137 -0.26 -8.24 -21.29
C ARG A 137 1.10 -8.28 -21.97
N GLN A 138 1.13 -8.14 -23.30
CA GLN A 138 2.39 -8.17 -24.06
C GLN A 138 3.31 -7.00 -23.71
N VAL A 139 2.75 -5.79 -23.58
CA VAL A 139 3.48 -4.60 -23.13
C VAL A 139 4.09 -4.82 -21.74
N MET A 140 3.30 -5.29 -20.77
CA MET A 140 3.79 -5.59 -19.43
C MET A 140 4.86 -6.69 -19.44
N ARG A 141 4.64 -7.77 -20.21
CA ARG A 141 5.62 -8.85 -20.35
C ARG A 141 6.95 -8.33 -20.88
N THR A 142 6.94 -7.50 -21.91
CA THR A 142 8.15 -6.93 -22.50
C THR A 142 8.83 -5.96 -21.53
N ALA A 143 8.06 -5.15 -20.80
CA ALA A 143 8.62 -4.18 -19.85
C ALA A 143 9.25 -4.84 -18.64
N LEU A 144 8.50 -5.73 -17.95
CA LEU A 144 8.78 -6.19 -16.58
C LEU A 144 9.73 -7.39 -16.51
N ASN A 145 9.91 -8.14 -17.62
CA ASN A 145 10.85 -9.26 -17.65
C ASN A 145 12.29 -8.82 -17.98
N GLY A 146 13.23 -9.66 -17.58
CA GLY A 146 14.67 -9.52 -17.85
C GLY A 146 15.48 -10.03 -16.65
N ARG A 147 16.76 -10.35 -16.88
CA ARG A 147 17.66 -10.86 -15.83
C ARG A 147 17.84 -9.84 -14.69
N ASP A 148 17.81 -8.54 -15.05
CA ASP A 148 18.06 -7.44 -14.11
C ASP A 148 16.74 -6.75 -13.72
N SER A 149 15.63 -7.51 -13.67
CA SER A 149 14.29 -6.98 -13.38
C SER A 149 13.56 -7.87 -12.40
N ILE A 150 13.13 -7.31 -11.27
CA ILE A 150 12.30 -7.99 -10.30
C ILE A 150 10.96 -7.26 -10.19
N LEU A 151 9.87 -8.04 -10.19
CA LEU A 151 8.53 -7.60 -9.91
C LEU A 151 8.20 -7.91 -8.44
N VAL A 152 7.86 -6.88 -7.67
CA VAL A 152 7.38 -6.99 -6.31
C VAL A 152 5.86 -6.93 -6.31
N LEU A 153 5.23 -7.97 -5.78
CA LEU A 153 3.79 -8.07 -5.57
C LEU A 153 3.48 -8.14 -4.07
N GLN A 154 2.28 -7.73 -3.67
CA GLN A 154 1.95 -7.49 -2.27
C GLN A 154 1.16 -8.63 -1.62
N ASN A 155 0.57 -9.51 -2.43
CA ASN A 155 -0.20 -10.65 -1.96
C ASN A 155 -0.07 -11.85 -2.90
N PRO A 156 -0.30 -13.09 -2.41
CA PRO A 156 -0.19 -14.31 -3.21
C PRO A 156 -1.22 -14.42 -4.36
N ASP A 157 -2.39 -13.79 -4.21
CA ASP A 157 -3.42 -13.82 -5.27
C ASP A 157 -2.94 -13.05 -6.51
N ASP A 158 -2.28 -11.90 -6.30
CA ASP A 158 -1.68 -11.16 -7.40
C ASP A 158 -0.54 -11.95 -8.06
N ILE A 159 0.28 -12.69 -7.29
CA ILE A 159 1.32 -13.57 -7.84
C ILE A 159 0.68 -14.60 -8.76
N LYS A 160 -0.32 -15.34 -8.28
CA LYS A 160 -1.05 -16.33 -9.10
C LYS A 160 -1.62 -15.74 -10.38
N LEU A 161 -2.16 -14.51 -10.31
CA LEU A 161 -2.70 -13.83 -11.49
C LEU A 161 -1.62 -13.46 -12.51
N PHE A 162 -0.47 -12.95 -12.06
CA PHE A 162 0.64 -12.58 -12.95
C PHE A 162 1.27 -13.82 -13.61
N GLU A 163 1.40 -14.92 -12.87
CA GLU A 163 1.88 -16.20 -13.36
C GLU A 163 0.90 -16.83 -14.37
N ALA A 164 -0.40 -16.90 -14.04
CA ALA A 164 -1.44 -17.40 -14.94
C ALA A 164 -1.55 -16.57 -16.22
N ALA A 165 -1.38 -15.25 -16.13
CA ALA A 165 -1.31 -14.37 -17.28
C ALA A 165 0.02 -14.46 -18.04
N ARG A 166 1.02 -15.20 -17.55
CA ARG A 166 2.36 -15.30 -18.12
C ARG A 166 3.00 -13.93 -18.39
N ILE A 167 2.82 -12.98 -17.47
CA ILE A 167 3.37 -11.63 -17.59
C ILE A 167 4.83 -11.61 -17.16
N VAL A 168 5.16 -12.21 -16.01
CA VAL A 168 6.52 -12.33 -15.48
C VAL A 168 6.78 -13.78 -15.09
N GLU A 169 8.00 -14.27 -15.31
CA GLU A 169 8.42 -15.58 -14.85
C GLU A 169 8.54 -15.61 -13.32
N SER A 170 8.16 -16.72 -12.67
CA SER A 170 8.11 -16.86 -11.20
C SER A 170 9.43 -16.48 -10.51
N LYS A 171 10.59 -16.80 -11.14
CA LYS A 171 11.92 -16.41 -10.65
C LYS A 171 12.14 -14.90 -10.57
N GLY A 172 11.42 -14.11 -11.37
CA GLY A 172 11.44 -12.65 -11.41
C GLY A 172 10.42 -12.00 -10.46
N ILE A 173 9.70 -12.77 -9.63
CA ILE A 173 8.68 -12.26 -8.70
C ILE A 173 9.19 -12.37 -7.26
N ARG A 174 8.91 -11.33 -6.46
CA ARG A 174 9.14 -11.34 -5.00
C ARG A 174 7.87 -10.87 -4.29
N LEU A 175 7.50 -11.57 -3.20
CA LEU A 175 6.41 -11.17 -2.32
C LEU A 175 6.94 -10.23 -1.24
N ILE A 176 6.51 -8.97 -1.29
CA ILE A 176 6.77 -7.99 -0.23
C ILE A 176 5.45 -7.34 0.17
N LYS A 177 5.03 -7.56 1.40
CA LYS A 177 3.71 -7.15 1.90
C LYS A 177 3.61 -5.62 2.07
N GLY A 178 3.12 -4.93 1.06
CA GLY A 178 2.80 -3.50 1.07
C GLY A 178 3.99 -2.55 1.05
N SER A 179 3.80 -1.39 1.65
CA SER A 179 4.84 -0.36 1.85
C SER A 179 5.45 -0.38 3.25
N GLY A 180 4.90 -1.22 4.12
CA GLY A 180 5.13 -1.12 5.56
C GLY A 180 4.38 0.02 6.21
N VAL A 181 4.25 -0.06 7.53
CA VAL A 181 3.68 0.97 8.39
C VAL A 181 4.65 1.23 9.54
N ASP A 182 4.93 2.50 9.81
CA ASP A 182 5.62 2.89 11.04
C ASP A 182 4.68 2.68 12.24
N LEU A 183 4.72 1.47 12.80
CA LEU A 183 3.84 1.07 13.90
C LEU A 183 4.19 1.75 15.23
N THR A 184 5.30 2.47 15.33
CA THR A 184 5.63 3.27 16.54
C THR A 184 4.70 4.47 16.70
N ARG A 185 4.09 4.94 15.62
CA ARG A 185 3.12 6.03 15.61
C ARG A 185 1.73 5.62 16.06
N PHE A 186 1.41 4.32 16.00
CA PHE A 186 0.09 3.77 16.29
C PHE A 186 0.12 3.09 17.66
N LYS A 187 -0.41 3.78 18.65
CA LYS A 187 -0.41 3.32 20.05
C LYS A 187 -1.76 2.69 20.39
N VAL A 188 -1.71 1.68 21.24
CA VAL A 188 -2.92 1.11 21.85
C VAL A 188 -3.57 2.17 22.73
N ARG A 189 -4.88 2.36 22.57
CA ARG A 189 -5.65 3.22 23.45
C ARG A 189 -5.79 2.56 24.83
N GLU A 190 -5.63 3.35 25.89
CA GLU A 190 -6.04 2.94 27.23
C GLU A 190 -7.57 2.95 27.27
N GLU A 191 -8.16 1.82 27.62
CA GLU A 191 -9.60 1.68 27.75
C GLU A 191 -10.04 2.17 29.14
N SER A 192 -11.16 2.89 29.19
CA SER A 192 -11.81 3.23 30.43
C SER A 192 -13.03 2.31 30.68
N PRO A 193 -13.44 2.07 31.94
CA PRO A 193 -14.67 1.33 32.25
C PRO A 193 -15.90 1.89 31.52
N GLU A 194 -15.93 3.20 31.29
CA GLU A 194 -17.00 3.88 30.58
C GLU A 194 -17.12 3.47 29.11
N ASP A 195 -16.04 3.02 28.48
CA ASP A 195 -16.05 2.64 27.07
C ASP A 195 -16.90 1.39 26.81
N ALA A 196 -17.10 0.56 27.85
CA ALA A 196 -17.94 -0.64 27.75
C ALA A 196 -19.44 -0.33 27.55
N VAL A 197 -19.92 0.84 27.98
CA VAL A 197 -21.33 1.25 27.89
C VAL A 197 -21.60 2.29 26.80
N LYS A 198 -20.56 2.85 26.20
CA LYS A 198 -20.69 3.80 25.09
C LYS A 198 -21.08 3.10 23.78
N PRO A 199 -21.81 3.81 22.88
CA PRO A 199 -22.05 3.34 21.53
C PRO A 199 -20.77 2.94 20.82
N LEU A 200 -20.77 1.78 20.15
CA LEU A 200 -19.64 1.33 19.36
C LEU A 200 -19.41 2.30 18.19
N ARG A 201 -18.19 2.80 18.06
CA ARG A 201 -17.76 3.70 16.99
C ARG A 201 -17.00 2.91 15.92
N ILE A 202 -17.61 2.78 14.76
CA ILE A 202 -17.09 2.00 13.64
C ILE A 202 -16.53 2.95 12.59
N LEU A 203 -15.32 2.71 12.15
CA LEU A 203 -14.65 3.52 11.15
C LEU A 203 -14.48 2.76 9.84
N LEU A 204 -14.84 3.38 8.72
CA LEU A 204 -14.34 3.06 7.40
C LEU A 204 -13.45 4.21 6.93
N ALA A 205 -12.16 3.93 6.72
CA ALA A 205 -11.18 4.92 6.25
C ALA A 205 -10.60 4.50 4.89
N ALA A 206 -11.02 5.13 3.81
CA ALA A 206 -10.60 4.86 2.44
C ALA A 206 -10.96 6.00 1.49
N ARG A 207 -10.43 5.97 0.25
CA ARG A 207 -11.02 6.77 -0.82
C ARG A 207 -12.47 6.33 -1.04
N LEU A 208 -13.38 7.26 -1.26
CA LEU A 208 -14.80 6.96 -1.43
C LEU A 208 -15.06 6.46 -2.86
N VAL A 209 -14.73 5.20 -3.10
CA VAL A 209 -15.03 4.47 -4.34
C VAL A 209 -15.79 3.18 -4.00
N TRP A 210 -16.69 2.75 -4.89
CA TRP A 210 -17.57 1.60 -4.65
C TRP A 210 -16.80 0.32 -4.32
N ASP A 211 -15.62 0.12 -4.92
CA ASP A 211 -14.78 -1.07 -4.67
C ASP A 211 -14.28 -1.18 -3.22
N LYS A 212 -14.45 -0.14 -2.41
CA LYS A 212 -14.14 -0.15 -0.97
C LYS A 212 -15.28 -0.68 -0.09
N GLY A 213 -16.40 -1.09 -0.72
CA GLY A 213 -17.56 -1.63 -0.01
C GLY A 213 -18.35 -0.56 0.75
N ILE A 214 -18.36 0.68 0.22
CA ILE A 214 -19.10 1.80 0.85
C ILE A 214 -20.61 1.49 0.88
N GLU A 215 -21.12 0.83 -0.16
CA GLU A 215 -22.52 0.44 -0.22
C GLU A 215 -22.89 -0.52 0.90
N GLU A 216 -22.08 -1.57 1.10
CA GLU A 216 -22.27 -2.57 2.15
C GLU A 216 -22.15 -1.95 3.55
N TYR A 217 -21.25 -0.99 3.70
CA TYR A 217 -21.06 -0.28 4.96
C TYR A 217 -22.30 0.54 5.35
N VAL A 218 -22.84 1.29 4.39
CA VAL A 218 -24.04 2.11 4.60
C VAL A 218 -25.27 1.23 4.79
N GLU A 219 -25.41 0.12 4.05
CA GLU A 219 -26.54 -0.79 4.22
C GLU A 219 -26.48 -1.53 5.56
N ALA A 220 -25.30 -1.91 6.03
CA ALA A 220 -25.14 -2.46 7.38
C ALA A 220 -25.56 -1.45 8.46
N ALA A 221 -25.21 -0.16 8.29
CA ALA A 221 -25.67 0.90 9.18
C ALA A 221 -27.22 0.99 9.20
N ARG A 222 -27.84 0.89 8.03
CA ARG A 222 -29.29 0.91 7.90
C ARG A 222 -29.96 -0.29 8.56
N MET A 223 -29.39 -1.48 8.44
CA MET A 223 -29.86 -2.70 9.08
C MET A 223 -29.81 -2.60 10.62
N LEU A 224 -28.66 -2.22 11.17
CA LEU A 224 -28.47 -2.12 12.63
C LEU A 224 -29.35 -1.02 13.25
N ARG A 225 -29.58 0.07 12.52
CA ARG A 225 -30.54 1.12 12.95
C ARG A 225 -31.97 0.60 13.01
N ARG A 226 -32.42 -0.23 12.05
CA ARG A 226 -33.74 -0.87 12.08
C ARG A 226 -33.93 -1.80 13.29
N GLU A 227 -32.82 -2.36 13.78
CA GLU A 227 -32.78 -3.18 14.98
C GLU A 227 -32.69 -2.35 16.27
N ASN A 228 -32.75 -1.02 16.19
CA ASN A 228 -32.59 -0.06 17.29
C ASN A 228 -31.24 -0.17 18.00
N ARG A 229 -30.18 -0.63 17.33
CA ARG A 229 -28.83 -0.65 17.90
C ARG A 229 -28.20 0.73 17.86
N THR A 230 -27.57 1.09 18.96
CA THR A 230 -26.87 2.37 19.11
C THR A 230 -25.40 2.24 18.68
N VAL A 231 -25.16 2.17 17.37
CA VAL A 231 -23.84 2.07 16.77
C VAL A 231 -23.58 3.32 15.91
N ARG A 232 -22.40 3.94 16.03
CA ARG A 232 -22.00 5.11 15.24
C ARG A 232 -21.11 4.68 14.09
N PHE A 233 -21.48 5.05 12.89
CA PHE A 233 -20.74 4.76 11.67
C PHE A 233 -19.99 6.02 11.20
N LEU A 234 -18.65 6.00 11.24
CA LEU A 234 -17.78 7.08 10.82
C LEU A 234 -17.17 6.75 9.46
N LEU A 235 -17.21 7.69 8.54
CA LEU A 235 -16.68 7.55 7.19
C LEU A 235 -15.58 8.59 6.97
N ALA A 236 -14.32 8.15 6.89
CA ALA A 236 -13.17 9.01 6.62
C ALA A 236 -12.67 8.81 5.20
N GLY A 237 -12.52 9.90 4.47
CA GLY A 237 -12.05 9.93 3.10
C GLY A 237 -12.81 10.90 2.21
N SER A 238 -12.31 11.07 1.00
CA SER A 238 -12.91 11.94 -0.02
C SER A 238 -13.27 11.17 -1.27
N PRO A 239 -14.30 11.62 -2.03
CA PRO A 239 -14.52 11.18 -3.39
C PRO A 239 -13.24 11.25 -4.23
N ASP A 240 -13.09 10.35 -5.20
CA ASP A 240 -11.96 10.32 -6.14
C ASP A 240 -12.42 10.95 -7.47
N ASP A 241 -12.37 12.26 -7.54
CA ASP A 241 -12.89 13.03 -8.68
C ASP A 241 -12.34 12.52 -10.02
N GLY A 242 -13.28 12.30 -10.98
CA GLY A 242 -12.97 11.75 -12.30
C GLY A 242 -12.67 10.25 -12.32
N ASN A 243 -12.85 9.53 -11.22
CA ASN A 243 -12.89 8.07 -11.20
C ASN A 243 -14.36 7.61 -11.41
N PRO A 244 -14.66 6.80 -12.44
CA PRO A 244 -16.04 6.31 -12.68
C PRO A 244 -16.63 5.52 -11.50
N ALA A 245 -15.78 4.91 -10.68
CA ALA A 245 -16.21 4.18 -9.49
C ALA A 245 -16.33 5.07 -8.23
N SER A 246 -16.16 6.39 -8.36
CA SER A 246 -16.27 7.31 -7.23
C SER A 246 -17.70 7.41 -6.72
N VAL A 247 -17.85 7.39 -5.40
CA VAL A 247 -19.10 7.78 -4.72
C VAL A 247 -19.20 9.30 -4.77
N SER A 248 -20.33 9.84 -5.22
CA SER A 248 -20.50 11.28 -5.32
C SER A 248 -20.66 11.94 -3.94
N THR A 249 -20.22 13.19 -3.82
CA THR A 249 -20.41 14.00 -2.61
C THR A 249 -21.89 14.11 -2.23
N ALA A 250 -22.79 14.24 -3.22
CA ALA A 250 -24.23 14.33 -2.98
C ALA A 250 -24.80 13.06 -2.32
N MET A 251 -24.33 11.87 -2.73
CA MET A 251 -24.75 10.61 -2.10
C MET A 251 -24.27 10.53 -0.65
N VAL A 252 -23.00 10.88 -0.39
CA VAL A 252 -22.47 10.86 0.98
C VAL A 252 -23.25 11.82 1.88
N GLN A 253 -23.56 13.04 1.38
CA GLN A 253 -24.38 14.01 2.10
C GLN A 253 -25.82 13.50 2.33
N GLY A 254 -26.36 12.72 1.39
CA GLY A 254 -27.65 12.03 1.56
C GLY A 254 -27.64 11.12 2.78
N TRP A 255 -26.64 10.23 2.89
CA TRP A 255 -26.49 9.31 4.02
C TRP A 255 -26.24 10.00 5.36
N VAL A 256 -25.53 11.14 5.35
CA VAL A 256 -25.38 11.99 6.55
C VAL A 256 -26.74 12.59 6.97
N LYS A 257 -27.54 13.10 6.02
CA LYS A 257 -28.89 13.62 6.29
C LYS A 257 -29.85 12.54 6.80
N GLU A 258 -29.70 11.31 6.29
CA GLU A 258 -30.45 10.15 6.80
C GLU A 258 -29.95 9.74 8.23
N GLY A 259 -28.84 10.29 8.72
CA GLY A 259 -28.23 9.91 10.01
C GLY A 259 -27.64 8.50 10.02
N LEU A 260 -27.22 7.99 8.86
CA LEU A 260 -26.61 6.65 8.73
C LEU A 260 -25.10 6.68 8.98
N VAL A 261 -24.43 7.75 8.57
CA VAL A 261 -22.97 7.89 8.73
C VAL A 261 -22.61 9.32 9.14
N GLU A 262 -21.51 9.43 9.85
CA GLU A 262 -20.80 10.68 10.15
C GLU A 262 -19.63 10.81 9.17
N TRP A 263 -19.70 11.75 8.23
CA TRP A 263 -18.63 11.94 7.25
C TRP A 263 -17.58 12.92 7.75
N LEU A 264 -16.35 12.45 7.91
CA LEU A 264 -15.20 13.20 8.44
C LEU A 264 -14.38 13.90 7.34
N GLY A 265 -14.70 13.65 6.06
CA GLY A 265 -13.85 14.12 4.96
C GLY A 265 -12.45 13.48 4.97
N HIS A 266 -11.47 14.17 4.39
CA HIS A 266 -10.08 13.72 4.43
C HIS A 266 -9.46 13.95 5.81
N VAL A 267 -8.95 12.90 6.42
CA VAL A 267 -8.27 12.96 7.72
C VAL A 267 -6.77 12.70 7.51
N SER A 268 -5.94 13.63 7.94
CA SER A 268 -4.47 13.54 7.85
C SER A 268 -3.82 12.90 9.09
N ASP A 269 -4.41 13.10 10.27
CA ASP A 269 -3.94 12.53 11.53
C ASP A 269 -4.68 11.22 11.85
N MET A 270 -4.28 10.14 11.17
CA MET A 270 -4.87 8.82 11.37
C MET A 270 -4.61 8.24 12.76
N PRO A 271 -3.43 8.40 13.40
CA PRO A 271 -3.23 7.97 14.77
C PRO A 271 -4.25 8.54 15.75
N LYS A 272 -4.56 9.85 15.64
CA LYS A 272 -5.57 10.49 16.46
C LYS A 272 -6.96 9.91 16.19
N LEU A 273 -7.35 9.75 14.93
CA LEU A 273 -8.64 9.19 14.57
C LEU A 273 -8.81 7.74 15.09
N PHE A 274 -7.77 6.91 14.97
CA PHE A 274 -7.84 5.53 15.50
C PHE A 274 -7.95 5.47 17.02
N ALA A 275 -7.45 6.46 17.76
CA ALA A 275 -7.64 6.55 19.20
C ALA A 275 -9.10 6.89 19.60
N GLU A 276 -9.89 7.41 18.67
CA GLU A 276 -11.27 7.86 18.91
C GLU A 276 -12.33 6.85 18.44
N VAL A 277 -11.94 5.70 17.88
CA VAL A 277 -12.85 4.69 17.35
C VAL A 277 -12.61 3.32 17.99
N ASP A 278 -13.56 2.41 17.83
CA ASP A 278 -13.56 1.13 18.52
C ASP A 278 -13.37 -0.06 17.56
N VAL A 279 -13.75 0.08 16.28
CA VAL A 279 -13.64 -0.98 15.25
C VAL A 279 -13.25 -0.35 13.93
N MET A 280 -12.33 -0.99 13.23
CA MET A 280 -12.01 -0.65 11.82
C MET A 280 -12.69 -1.63 10.87
N VAL A 281 -13.45 -1.09 9.92
CA VAL A 281 -14.16 -1.87 8.90
C VAL A 281 -13.65 -1.48 7.51
N LEU A 282 -13.29 -2.46 6.71
CA LEU A 282 -12.93 -2.24 5.29
C LEU A 282 -13.46 -3.40 4.43
N PRO A 283 -14.71 -3.33 3.94
CA PRO A 283 -15.35 -4.40 3.19
C PRO A 283 -15.00 -4.34 1.69
N SER A 284 -13.73 -4.10 1.37
CA SER A 284 -13.22 -3.93 0.01
C SER A 284 -13.38 -5.20 -0.83
N TYR A 285 -13.62 -5.02 -2.13
CA TYR A 285 -13.73 -6.13 -3.07
C TYR A 285 -12.36 -6.65 -3.52
N ARG A 286 -11.33 -5.82 -3.44
CA ARG A 286 -9.93 -6.16 -3.74
C ARG A 286 -8.98 -5.08 -3.24
N GLU A 287 -7.84 -5.49 -2.69
CA GLU A 287 -6.73 -4.62 -2.31
C GLU A 287 -5.39 -5.19 -2.82
N GLY A 288 -4.36 -4.34 -2.87
CA GLY A 288 -2.98 -4.82 -2.90
C GLY A 288 -2.57 -5.31 -1.52
N LEU A 289 -2.48 -4.38 -0.59
CA LEU A 289 -2.44 -4.59 0.85
C LEU A 289 -3.00 -3.32 1.53
N PRO A 290 -4.12 -3.41 2.28
CA PRO A 290 -4.83 -2.24 2.80
C PRO A 290 -4.10 -1.61 3.99
N LYS A 291 -3.39 -0.51 3.75
CA LYS A 291 -2.59 0.19 4.76
C LYS A 291 -3.43 0.61 5.97
N ALA A 292 -4.66 1.10 5.76
CA ALA A 292 -5.53 1.55 6.84
C ALA A 292 -5.90 0.42 7.83
N LEU A 293 -6.07 -0.83 7.35
CA LEU A 293 -6.27 -1.97 8.26
C LEU A 293 -5.03 -2.27 9.10
N ILE A 294 -3.84 -2.14 8.51
CA ILE A 294 -2.57 -2.37 9.23
C ILE A 294 -2.34 -1.27 10.28
N GLU A 295 -2.65 -0.03 9.94
CA GLU A 295 -2.57 1.12 10.85
C GLU A 295 -3.53 0.94 12.04
N ALA A 296 -4.78 0.53 11.77
CA ALA A 296 -5.77 0.21 12.79
C ALA A 296 -5.34 -0.98 13.66
N ALA A 297 -4.80 -2.05 13.07
CA ALA A 297 -4.18 -3.15 13.79
C ALA A 297 -3.05 -2.66 14.70
N GLY A 298 -2.26 -1.70 14.25
CA GLY A 298 -1.24 -1.01 15.05
C GLY A 298 -1.77 -0.39 16.33
N CYS A 299 -3.03 0.06 16.34
CA CYS A 299 -3.73 0.58 17.51
C CYS A 299 -4.46 -0.51 18.33
N ALA A 300 -4.30 -1.78 17.98
CA ALA A 300 -5.06 -2.91 18.56
C ALA A 300 -6.58 -2.79 18.34
N LEU A 301 -7.04 -2.11 17.28
CA LEU A 301 -8.45 -2.11 16.91
C LEU A 301 -8.86 -3.46 16.33
N PRO A 302 -10.00 -4.03 16.70
CA PRO A 302 -10.59 -5.17 16.02
C PRO A 302 -10.89 -4.80 14.57
N LEU A 303 -10.63 -5.73 13.67
CA LEU A 303 -10.76 -5.54 12.24
C LEU A 303 -11.92 -6.36 11.69
N ILE A 304 -12.77 -5.75 10.88
CA ILE A 304 -13.72 -6.45 10.02
C ILE A 304 -13.36 -6.15 8.57
N THR A 305 -13.12 -7.18 7.79
CA THR A 305 -12.81 -7.03 6.36
C THR A 305 -13.40 -8.18 5.54
N THR A 306 -13.19 -8.14 4.23
CA THR A 306 -13.68 -9.21 3.35
C THR A 306 -12.65 -10.30 3.14
N ASP A 307 -13.12 -11.51 2.83
CA ASP A 307 -12.28 -12.56 2.25
C ASP A 307 -11.95 -12.25 0.78
N ALA A 308 -11.18 -11.19 0.59
CA ALA A 308 -10.75 -10.69 -0.71
C ALA A 308 -9.22 -10.61 -0.79
N PRO A 309 -8.63 -10.67 -2.01
CA PRO A 309 -7.20 -10.44 -2.19
C PRO A 309 -6.71 -9.19 -1.49
N GLY A 310 -5.59 -9.29 -0.79
CA GLY A 310 -5.00 -8.22 0.01
C GLY A 310 -5.66 -8.02 1.38
N CYS A 311 -6.99 -8.07 1.49
CA CYS A 311 -7.69 -7.99 2.77
C CYS A 311 -7.38 -9.20 3.66
N ARG A 312 -7.47 -10.43 3.10
CA ARG A 312 -7.13 -11.68 3.79
C ARG A 312 -5.68 -11.80 4.23
N GLU A 313 -4.80 -10.95 3.71
CA GLU A 313 -3.41 -10.89 4.19
C GLU A 313 -3.32 -10.22 5.56
N VAL A 314 -4.20 -9.25 5.84
CA VAL A 314 -4.23 -8.54 7.12
C VAL A 314 -5.05 -9.32 8.15
N VAL A 315 -6.26 -9.74 7.79
CA VAL A 315 -7.06 -10.70 8.58
C VAL A 315 -6.99 -12.03 7.86
N SER A 316 -6.20 -12.98 8.38
CA SER A 316 -5.96 -14.26 7.71
C SER A 316 -6.81 -15.40 8.27
N GLU A 317 -7.22 -15.27 9.52
CA GLU A 317 -8.03 -16.27 10.20
C GLU A 317 -9.17 -15.58 10.96
N SER A 318 -10.39 -15.76 10.41
CA SER A 318 -11.59 -15.15 10.98
C SER A 318 -11.86 -15.70 12.39
N GLY A 319 -12.11 -14.79 13.34
CA GLY A 319 -12.29 -15.14 14.75
C GLY A 319 -10.97 -15.24 15.55
N VAL A 320 -9.81 -15.07 14.91
CA VAL A 320 -8.50 -15.08 15.55
C VAL A 320 -7.83 -13.70 15.48
N ASP A 321 -7.60 -13.17 14.28
CA ASP A 321 -6.91 -11.89 14.04
C ASP A 321 -7.83 -10.81 13.42
N GLY A 322 -9.14 -11.02 13.51
CA GLY A 322 -10.21 -10.17 13.01
C GLY A 322 -11.41 -10.98 12.56
N LEU A 323 -12.37 -10.34 11.90
CA LEU A 323 -13.53 -11.01 11.29
C LEU A 323 -13.49 -10.82 9.76
N GLN A 324 -13.71 -11.91 9.04
CA GLN A 324 -13.86 -11.91 7.59
C GLN A 324 -15.33 -12.10 7.21
N VAL A 325 -15.78 -11.30 6.25
CA VAL A 325 -17.12 -11.40 5.65
C VAL A 325 -17.03 -11.62 4.14
N PRO A 326 -18.01 -12.23 3.50
CA PRO A 326 -18.06 -12.31 2.04
C PRO A 326 -18.12 -10.91 1.41
N VAL A 327 -17.46 -10.74 0.26
CA VAL A 327 -17.60 -9.51 -0.54
C VAL A 327 -19.04 -9.26 -0.94
N ARG A 328 -19.47 -8.01 -0.99
CA ARG A 328 -20.82 -7.60 -1.40
C ARG A 328 -21.93 -8.22 -0.55
N ASN A 329 -21.69 -8.33 0.73
CA ASN A 329 -22.67 -8.89 1.68
C ASN A 329 -22.82 -7.97 2.91
N ALA A 330 -23.74 -7.04 2.82
CA ALA A 330 -24.06 -6.09 3.90
C ALA A 330 -24.64 -6.80 5.14
N GLY A 331 -25.40 -7.89 4.93
CA GLY A 331 -25.96 -8.68 6.04
C GLY A 331 -24.85 -9.32 6.89
N ALA A 332 -23.90 -10.00 6.25
CA ALA A 332 -22.76 -10.59 6.96
C ALA A 332 -21.90 -9.51 7.64
N LEU A 333 -21.78 -8.32 7.04
CA LEU A 333 -21.10 -7.20 7.66
C LEU A 333 -21.86 -6.71 8.91
N ALA A 334 -23.17 -6.57 8.85
CA ALA A 334 -24.00 -6.21 10.01
C ALA A 334 -23.90 -7.25 11.12
N ASP A 335 -23.89 -8.56 10.78
CA ASP A 335 -23.72 -9.65 11.74
C ASP A 335 -22.37 -9.58 12.45
N ALA A 336 -21.28 -9.34 11.72
CA ALA A 336 -19.94 -9.20 12.28
C ALA A 336 -19.85 -7.97 13.23
N ILE A 337 -20.49 -6.86 12.86
CA ILE A 337 -20.55 -5.67 13.71
C ILE A 337 -21.35 -5.97 14.97
N ARG A 338 -22.51 -6.63 14.86
CA ARG A 338 -23.36 -7.03 15.99
C ARG A 338 -22.59 -7.93 16.95
N GLN A 339 -21.84 -8.89 16.44
CA GLN A 339 -21.01 -9.78 17.26
C GLN A 339 -20.00 -9.00 18.12
N LEU A 340 -19.35 -7.97 17.56
CA LEU A 340 -18.40 -7.15 18.32
C LEU A 340 -19.10 -6.14 19.25
N ASP A 341 -20.32 -5.74 18.94
CA ASP A 341 -21.14 -4.89 19.80
C ASP A 341 -21.63 -5.66 21.02
N ASP A 342 -22.05 -6.90 20.86
CA ASP A 342 -22.53 -7.79 21.90
C ASP A 342 -21.40 -8.37 22.77
N ASP A 343 -20.19 -8.56 22.20
CA ASP A 343 -19.03 -9.12 22.91
C ASP A 343 -17.78 -8.21 22.77
N ARG A 344 -17.67 -7.25 23.69
CA ARG A 344 -16.53 -6.31 23.75
C ARG A 344 -15.23 -7.00 24.16
N ALA A 345 -15.31 -8.12 24.88
CA ALA A 345 -14.12 -8.91 25.24
C ALA A 345 -13.54 -9.62 24.01
N LEU A 346 -14.40 -10.17 23.14
CA LEU A 346 -13.98 -10.70 21.83
C LEU A 346 -13.35 -9.60 20.99
N ALA A 347 -13.98 -8.43 20.88
CA ALA A 347 -13.46 -7.29 20.13
C ALA A 347 -12.02 -6.96 20.55
N ARG A 348 -11.78 -6.82 21.85
CA ARG A 348 -10.45 -6.58 22.40
C ARG A 348 -9.45 -7.69 22.08
N LYS A 349 -9.85 -8.95 22.25
CA LYS A 349 -9.00 -10.12 21.95
C LYS A 349 -8.55 -10.10 20.49
N LEU A 350 -9.46 -9.86 19.55
CA LEU A 350 -9.17 -9.78 18.12
C LEU A 350 -8.24 -8.61 17.80
N GLY A 351 -8.45 -7.44 18.41
CA GLY A 351 -7.60 -6.28 18.23
C GLY A 351 -6.15 -6.50 18.69
N LEU A 352 -5.94 -7.14 19.83
CA LEU A 352 -4.61 -7.49 20.34
C LEU A 352 -3.90 -8.48 19.39
N ALA A 353 -4.60 -9.50 18.91
CA ALA A 353 -4.06 -10.45 17.94
C ALA A 353 -3.72 -9.79 16.58
N ALA A 354 -4.57 -8.88 16.11
CA ALA A 354 -4.30 -8.09 14.91
C ALA A 354 -3.01 -7.25 15.07
N ARG A 355 -2.81 -6.63 16.25
CA ARG A 355 -1.60 -5.86 16.54
C ARG A 355 -0.34 -6.73 16.55
N GLU A 356 -0.37 -7.87 17.22
CA GLU A 356 0.77 -8.80 17.24
C GLU A 356 1.16 -9.19 15.82
N LYS A 357 0.19 -9.54 14.99
CA LYS A 357 0.42 -9.85 13.58
C LYS A 357 0.97 -8.67 12.80
N ALA A 358 0.45 -7.45 13.04
CA ALA A 358 0.93 -6.26 12.35
C ALA A 358 2.40 -5.98 12.66
N LEU A 359 2.80 -6.05 13.92
CA LEU A 359 4.18 -5.88 14.36
C LEU A 359 5.13 -6.94 13.73
N LYS A 360 4.67 -8.18 13.61
CA LYS A 360 5.46 -9.30 13.08
C LYS A 360 5.62 -9.28 11.56
N ASN A 361 4.64 -8.74 10.81
CA ASN A 361 4.58 -8.94 9.37
C ASN A 361 4.57 -7.64 8.54
N PHE A 362 4.13 -6.51 9.11
CA PHE A 362 3.82 -5.31 8.34
C PHE A 362 4.55 -4.06 8.82
N ASP A 363 5.41 -4.17 9.84
CA ASP A 363 6.28 -3.06 10.25
C ASP A 363 7.14 -2.61 9.07
N GLU A 364 7.28 -1.30 8.88
CA GLU A 364 8.02 -0.75 7.75
C GLU A 364 9.48 -1.21 7.70
N ARG A 365 10.10 -1.47 8.86
CA ARG A 365 11.48 -1.98 8.95
C ARG A 365 11.64 -3.32 8.25
N ILE A 366 10.66 -4.23 8.42
CA ILE A 366 10.65 -5.54 7.77
C ILE A 366 10.51 -5.39 6.25
N VAL A 367 9.62 -4.51 5.81
CA VAL A 367 9.35 -4.27 4.38
C VAL A 367 10.55 -3.60 3.71
N ILE A 368 11.18 -2.64 4.40
CA ILE A 368 12.39 -1.95 3.94
C ILE A 368 13.53 -2.96 3.77
N GLU A 369 13.82 -3.79 4.77
CA GLU A 369 14.90 -4.79 4.69
C GLU A 369 14.68 -5.81 3.56
N LYS A 370 13.44 -6.29 3.39
CA LYS A 370 13.10 -7.17 2.25
C LYS A 370 13.32 -6.48 0.90
N THR A 371 13.01 -5.17 0.82
CA THR A 371 13.23 -4.39 -0.42
C THR A 371 14.73 -4.17 -0.67
N LEU A 372 15.51 -3.90 0.36
CA LEU A 372 16.96 -3.78 0.28
C LEU A 372 17.62 -5.10 -0.13
N ALA A 373 17.11 -6.25 0.36
CA ALA A 373 17.57 -7.56 -0.06
C ALA A 373 17.40 -7.77 -1.58
N VAL A 374 16.27 -7.34 -2.14
CA VAL A 374 16.04 -7.36 -3.61
C VAL A 374 17.04 -6.45 -4.34
N TYR A 375 17.39 -5.30 -3.77
CA TYR A 375 18.39 -4.41 -4.36
C TYR A 375 19.79 -5.06 -4.39
N ARG A 376 20.18 -5.73 -3.29
CA ARG A 376 21.45 -6.48 -3.20
C ARG A 376 21.52 -7.63 -4.21
N GLU A 377 20.39 -8.33 -4.40
CA GLU A 377 20.27 -9.40 -5.39
C GLU A 377 20.57 -8.92 -6.81
N LEU A 378 20.04 -7.74 -7.18
CA LEU A 378 20.19 -7.17 -8.52
C LEU A 378 21.52 -6.44 -8.74
N VAL A 379 22.06 -5.82 -7.71
CA VAL A 379 23.28 -5.01 -7.76
C VAL A 379 24.17 -5.36 -6.58
N PRO A 380 24.91 -6.48 -6.64
CA PRO A 380 25.77 -6.94 -5.54
C PRO A 380 26.84 -5.93 -5.07
N SER A 381 27.21 -4.99 -5.95
CA SER A 381 28.13 -3.89 -5.60
C SER A 381 27.52 -2.83 -4.69
N ILE A 382 26.21 -2.86 -4.45
CA ILE A 382 25.49 -2.04 -3.47
C ILE A 382 25.69 -2.68 -2.09
N ALA A 383 26.91 -2.67 -1.55
CA ALA A 383 27.16 -2.99 -0.16
C ALA A 383 26.71 -1.81 0.71
N ILE A 384 25.76 -2.03 1.60
CA ILE A 384 25.32 -1.03 2.58
C ILE A 384 26.45 -0.85 3.60
N GLU A 385 26.92 0.38 3.81
CA GLU A 385 28.08 0.67 4.67
C GLU A 385 27.98 0.15 6.12
N GLY A 386 26.76 -0.14 6.62
CA GLY A 386 26.55 -0.74 7.94
C GLY A 386 27.14 -2.14 8.10
N GLU A 387 27.14 -2.97 7.04
CA GLU A 387 27.67 -4.34 7.10
C GLU A 387 29.20 -4.40 6.98
N ARG A 388 29.84 -3.36 6.42
CA ARG A 388 31.31 -3.28 6.36
C ARG A 388 31.97 -3.08 7.73
N ARG A 389 31.24 -2.53 8.71
CA ARG A 389 31.78 -2.34 10.08
C ARG A 389 31.70 -3.59 10.91
N GLU A 390 30.73 -4.49 10.69
CA GLU A 390 30.67 -5.77 11.42
C GLU A 390 31.68 -6.80 10.91
N HIS A 391 32.07 -6.77 9.63
CA HIS A 391 33.10 -7.67 9.07
C HIS A 391 34.54 -7.12 9.18
N ALA A 392 34.68 -5.87 9.61
CA ALA A 392 35.99 -5.23 9.79
C ALA A 392 36.45 -5.15 11.26
N ALA A 393 35.70 -5.74 12.20
CA ALA A 393 36.22 -5.90 13.57
C ALA A 393 37.32 -6.95 13.55
N PRO A 394 38.58 -6.60 13.93
CA PRO A 394 39.65 -7.58 13.99
C PRO A 394 39.30 -8.63 15.04
N VAL A 395 39.41 -9.90 14.66
CA VAL A 395 39.42 -11.02 15.61
C VAL A 395 40.56 -10.73 16.61
N GLY A 396 40.16 -10.23 17.77
CA GLY A 396 41.10 -10.00 18.87
C GLY A 396 41.76 -11.32 19.23
N ASN A 397 43.06 -11.33 19.08
CA ASN A 397 43.94 -12.38 19.51
C ASN A 397 43.69 -12.68 21.00
N LEU A 398 43.08 -13.82 21.29
CA LEU A 398 43.10 -14.39 22.64
C LEU A 398 44.55 -14.84 22.90
N GLY A 399 45.32 -13.91 23.40
CA GLY A 399 46.67 -14.20 23.92
C GLY A 399 46.54 -15.04 25.18
N ASP A 400 47.34 -16.08 25.19
CA ASP A 400 47.64 -16.99 26.27
C ASP A 400 47.70 -16.33 27.65
N PHE A 401 46.97 -16.86 28.61
CA PHE A 401 47.30 -16.79 30.02
C PHE A 401 47.64 -18.20 30.51
N HIS A 402 48.94 -18.50 30.48
CA HIS A 402 49.55 -19.42 31.40
C HIS A 402 49.85 -18.68 32.71
N VAL A 403 49.33 -19.14 33.78
CA VAL A 403 49.86 -19.53 35.12
C VAL A 403 48.72 -19.61 36.08
#